data_41c1c0c21e4a1b6e4090b2e36f65d685
#
_entry.id   41c1c0c21e4a1b6e4090b2e36f65d685
#
_cell.length_a   1.000
_cell.length_b   1.000
_cell.length_c   1.000
_cell.angle_alpha   90.00
_cell.angle_beta   90.00
_cell.angle_gamma   90.00
#
_symmetry.space_group_name_H-M   'P 1'
#
loop_
_entity.id
_entity.type
_entity.pdbx_description
1 polymer ?
#
loop_
_entity_poly.entity_id
_entity_poly.type
_entity_poly.pdbx_seq_one_letter_code
_entity_poly.pdbx_strand_id
1 'polypeptide(L)'
;SATRLWNLTVLPRTYQVIWEEKTFTDDWDGYLQQGETHTITHLPGERGRIMSINATLTLAMDILPMMLPQDNFSLTVDVSEDAWTHTIRTEQDNITRNASASMEHQNLNPSSDNAYNLTADSMEELLMMLDQQSGAGFGEGDWQWIIVAEDADPDIPIDDIDPDQGNDWELIVEFTVLVPRISEVGV
;
A
#
# COMPACT_ATOMS: atom_id res chain seq x y z
N SER A 1 48.18 20.39 -34.41
CA SER A 1 46.87 19.72 -34.63
C SER A 1 45.88 20.28 -33.64
N ALA A 2 44.95 21.07 -34.14
CA ALA A 2 43.89 21.60 -33.32
C ALA A 2 42.98 20.44 -32.91
N THR A 3 43.06 20.06 -31.64
CA THR A 3 42.05 19.23 -31.01
C THR A 3 40.76 20.06 -30.98
N ARG A 4 39.91 19.86 -31.95
CA ARG A 4 38.56 20.40 -31.87
C ARG A 4 37.86 19.69 -30.71
N LEU A 5 37.80 20.33 -29.58
CA LEU A 5 36.81 20.00 -28.58
C LEU A 5 35.45 20.27 -29.22
N TRP A 6 34.83 19.19 -29.65
CA TRP A 6 33.44 19.24 -30.00
C TRP A 6 32.67 19.49 -28.69
N ASN A 7 32.41 20.73 -28.38
CA ASN A 7 31.37 21.09 -27.44
C ASN A 7 30.07 20.61 -28.03
N LEU A 8 29.71 19.38 -27.77
CA LEU A 8 28.37 18.92 -27.95
C LEU A 8 27.50 19.74 -26.99
N THR A 9 27.04 20.88 -27.46
CA THR A 9 26.04 21.65 -26.76
C THR A 9 24.77 20.83 -26.83
N VAL A 10 24.49 20.11 -25.75
CA VAL A 10 23.18 19.45 -25.62
C VAL A 10 22.17 20.56 -25.45
N LEU A 11 21.32 20.75 -26.45
CA LEU A 11 20.23 21.69 -26.35
C LEU A 11 19.21 21.18 -25.34
N PRO A 12 18.87 21.97 -24.32
CA PRO A 12 17.83 21.58 -23.39
C PRO A 12 16.50 21.37 -24.11
N ARG A 13 15.77 20.35 -23.67
CA ARG A 13 14.46 20.02 -24.20
C ARG A 13 13.40 20.42 -23.22
N THR A 14 12.25 20.82 -23.73
CA THR A 14 11.08 21.10 -22.89
C THR A 14 10.16 19.91 -22.90
N TYR A 15 9.75 19.51 -21.72
CA TYR A 15 8.83 18.40 -21.50
C TYR A 15 7.58 18.88 -20.80
N GLN A 16 6.44 18.40 -21.24
CA GLN A 16 5.19 18.55 -20.49
C GLN A 16 5.02 17.34 -19.58
N VAL A 17 4.72 17.61 -18.31
CA VAL A 17 4.47 16.59 -17.29
C VAL A 17 3.02 16.69 -16.87
N ILE A 18 2.34 15.55 -16.94
CA ILE A 18 0.97 15.38 -16.44
C ILE A 18 1.00 14.20 -15.46
N TRP A 19 0.56 14.42 -14.24
CA TRP A 19 0.42 13.35 -13.26
C TRP A 19 -0.93 12.68 -13.40
N GLU A 20 -0.91 11.38 -13.64
CA GLU A 20 -2.11 10.56 -13.77
C GLU A 20 -2.30 9.69 -12.53
N GLU A 21 -3.52 9.66 -12.03
CA GLU A 21 -3.89 8.74 -10.97
C GLU A 21 -4.13 7.34 -11.54
N LYS A 22 -3.55 6.33 -10.89
CA LYS A 22 -3.81 4.92 -11.17
C LYS A 22 -4.11 4.21 -9.87
N THR A 23 -5.14 3.38 -9.89
CA THR A 23 -5.55 2.57 -8.75
C THR A 23 -5.21 1.11 -9.00
N PHE A 24 -4.62 0.47 -7.99
CA PHE A 24 -4.25 -0.93 -7.98
C PHE A 24 -4.87 -1.62 -6.77
N THR A 25 -5.07 -2.91 -6.91
CA THR A 25 -5.53 -3.77 -5.82
C THR A 25 -4.61 -4.97 -5.73
N ASP A 26 -4.04 -5.19 -4.57
CA ASP A 26 -3.28 -6.38 -4.23
C ASP A 26 -4.00 -7.12 -3.10
N ASP A 27 -3.98 -8.44 -3.14
CA ASP A 27 -4.68 -9.28 -2.18
C ASP A 27 -3.83 -10.47 -1.75
N TRP A 28 -4.05 -10.87 -0.51
CA TRP A 28 -3.43 -12.04 0.10
C TRP A 28 -4.46 -12.76 0.97
N ASP A 29 -4.31 -14.04 1.08
CA ASP A 29 -5.12 -14.88 1.95
C ASP A 29 -4.28 -15.90 2.70
N GLY A 30 -4.86 -16.52 3.68
CA GLY A 30 -4.21 -17.56 4.45
C GLY A 30 -5.06 -18.03 5.62
N TYR A 31 -4.42 -18.83 6.45
CA TYR A 31 -4.99 -19.36 7.69
C TYR A 31 -4.00 -19.14 8.84
N LEU A 32 -4.50 -18.65 9.96
CA LEU A 32 -3.70 -18.47 11.18
C LEU A 32 -4.38 -19.12 12.37
N GLN A 33 -3.59 -19.88 13.13
CA GLN A 33 -3.99 -20.37 14.44
C GLN A 33 -3.74 -19.28 15.49
N GLN A 34 -4.42 -19.42 16.64
CA GLN A 34 -4.25 -18.51 17.76
C GLN A 34 -2.77 -18.35 18.13
N GLY A 35 -2.35 -17.09 18.29
CA GLY A 35 -0.99 -16.72 18.63
C GLY A 35 -0.03 -16.67 17.45
N GLU A 36 -0.45 -17.10 16.25
CA GLU A 36 0.38 -17.03 15.06
C GLU A 36 0.38 -15.64 14.44
N THR A 37 1.48 -15.32 13.78
CA THR A 37 1.69 -14.06 13.06
C THR A 37 2.09 -14.33 11.64
N HIS A 38 1.51 -13.59 10.71
CA HIS A 38 1.91 -13.58 9.29
C HIS A 38 2.32 -12.18 8.88
N THR A 39 3.45 -12.07 8.20
CA THR A 39 3.98 -10.80 7.71
C THR A 39 4.08 -10.81 6.20
N ILE A 40 3.55 -9.77 5.58
CA ILE A 40 3.55 -9.56 4.14
C ILE A 40 4.41 -8.35 3.83
N THR A 41 5.38 -8.52 2.95
CA THR A 41 6.14 -7.40 2.40
C THR A 41 5.49 -6.92 1.11
N HIS A 42 5.16 -5.63 1.06
CA HIS A 42 4.46 -5.00 -0.04
C HIS A 42 5.22 -3.75 -0.49
N LEU A 43 5.31 -3.54 -1.79
CA LEU A 43 6.07 -2.46 -2.41
C LEU A 43 5.16 -1.58 -3.30
N PRO A 44 4.13 -0.93 -2.73
CA PRO A 44 3.21 -0.14 -3.55
C PRO A 44 3.88 1.07 -4.20
N GLY A 45 4.93 1.61 -3.59
CA GLY A 45 5.69 2.74 -4.11
C GLY A 45 6.43 2.47 -5.43
N GLU A 46 6.68 1.22 -5.77
CA GLU A 46 7.27 0.85 -7.07
C GLU A 46 6.33 1.16 -8.26
N ARG A 47 5.03 1.28 -8.00
CA ARG A 47 4.03 1.56 -9.03
C ARG A 47 3.77 3.05 -9.26
N GLY A 48 4.30 3.90 -8.40
CA GLY A 48 4.13 5.34 -8.48
C GLY A 48 4.16 6.00 -7.10
N ARG A 49 3.88 7.27 -7.06
CA ARG A 49 3.82 8.04 -5.81
C ARG A 49 2.50 7.76 -5.11
N ILE A 50 2.57 7.32 -3.88
CA ILE A 50 1.39 6.92 -3.13
C ILE A 50 0.57 8.15 -2.77
N MET A 51 -0.69 8.16 -3.20
CA MET A 51 -1.70 9.15 -2.84
C MET A 51 -2.54 8.66 -1.67
N SER A 52 -3.06 7.44 -1.78
CA SER A 52 -3.91 6.84 -0.76
C SER A 52 -3.75 5.33 -0.72
N ILE A 53 -3.92 4.77 0.45
CA ILE A 53 -4.00 3.33 0.68
C ILE A 53 -5.21 3.05 1.54
N ASN A 54 -5.98 2.05 1.13
CA ASN A 54 -7.09 1.49 1.89
C ASN A 54 -6.87 -0.03 2.01
N ALA A 55 -6.72 -0.50 3.23
CA ALA A 55 -6.51 -1.91 3.53
C ALA A 55 -7.68 -2.46 4.33
N THR A 56 -8.18 -3.61 3.93
CA THR A 56 -9.26 -4.32 4.62
C THR A 56 -8.85 -5.75 4.90
N LEU A 57 -8.83 -6.11 6.17
CA LEU A 57 -8.66 -7.48 6.65
C LEU A 57 -10.04 -8.06 6.97
N THR A 58 -10.35 -9.22 6.41
CA THR A 58 -11.60 -9.93 6.65
C THR A 58 -11.31 -11.35 7.13
N LEU A 59 -12.03 -11.77 8.16
CA LEU A 59 -12.00 -13.14 8.66
C LEU A 59 -13.23 -13.87 8.17
N ALA A 60 -13.04 -15.09 7.68
CA ALA A 60 -14.15 -16.00 7.45
C ALA A 60 -14.65 -16.50 8.81
N MET A 61 -15.90 -16.20 9.11
CA MET A 61 -16.52 -16.65 10.36
C MET A 61 -17.00 -18.09 10.21
N ASP A 62 -16.69 -18.91 11.21
CA ASP A 62 -17.20 -20.26 11.31
C ASP A 62 -18.73 -20.27 11.48
N ILE A 63 -19.33 -21.33 10.94
CA ILE A 63 -20.80 -21.49 10.80
C ILE A 63 -21.52 -21.61 12.16
N LEU A 64 -20.81 -21.82 13.25
CA LEU A 64 -21.39 -21.98 14.58
C LEU A 64 -21.73 -20.61 15.19
N PRO A 65 -23.02 -20.41 15.48
CA PRO A 65 -23.53 -19.07 15.62
C PRO A 65 -23.53 -18.56 17.05
N MET A 66 -23.49 -17.28 17.17
CA MET A 66 -24.16 -16.44 18.18
C MET A 66 -23.76 -16.58 19.67
N MET A 67 -23.05 -17.61 20.09
CA MET A 67 -22.70 -17.83 21.52
C MET A 67 -21.21 -17.96 21.78
N LEU A 68 -20.38 -17.94 20.75
CA LEU A 68 -18.94 -18.03 20.92
C LEU A 68 -18.31 -16.63 20.91
N PRO A 69 -17.29 -16.39 21.74
CA PRO A 69 -16.53 -15.18 21.69
C PRO A 69 -15.97 -14.95 20.29
N GLN A 70 -15.90 -13.70 19.89
CA GLN A 70 -15.48 -13.32 18.55
C GLN A 70 -13.98 -13.55 18.41
N ASP A 71 -13.60 -14.18 17.30
CA ASP A 71 -12.22 -14.22 16.90
C ASP A 71 -11.71 -12.81 16.64
N ASN A 72 -10.53 -12.52 17.13
CA ASN A 72 -9.95 -11.19 17.07
C ASN A 72 -8.57 -11.26 16.47
N PHE A 73 -8.43 -10.66 15.28
CA PHE A 73 -7.15 -10.50 14.61
C PHE A 73 -6.75 -9.03 14.61
N SER A 74 -5.48 -8.77 14.75
CA SER A 74 -4.94 -7.43 14.53
C SER A 74 -4.27 -7.34 13.16
N LEU A 75 -4.37 -6.18 12.57
CA LEU A 75 -3.62 -5.78 11.38
C LEU A 75 -2.76 -4.59 11.73
N THR A 76 -1.46 -4.75 11.62
CA THR A 76 -0.51 -3.66 11.76
C THR A 76 0.14 -3.38 10.43
N VAL A 77 0.19 -2.12 10.03
CA VAL A 77 1.05 -1.66 8.96
C VAL A 77 2.26 -0.97 9.57
N ASP A 78 3.43 -1.32 9.05
CA ASP A 78 4.70 -0.68 9.40
C ASP A 78 5.39 -0.20 8.12
N VAL A 79 5.55 1.11 8.02
CA VAL A 79 6.29 1.79 6.95
C VAL A 79 7.51 2.43 7.60
N SER A 80 8.55 1.65 7.78
CA SER A 80 9.70 1.99 8.61
C SER A 80 10.47 3.22 8.12
N GLU A 81 10.55 3.43 6.81
CA GLU A 81 11.23 4.61 6.24
C GLU A 81 10.54 5.93 6.59
N ASP A 82 9.22 5.89 6.78
CA ASP A 82 8.43 7.06 7.14
C ASP A 82 8.11 7.13 8.64
N ALA A 83 8.64 6.21 9.42
CA ALA A 83 8.34 6.05 10.84
C ALA A 83 6.82 6.04 11.13
N TRP A 84 6.03 5.45 10.22
CA TRP A 84 4.59 5.35 10.34
C TRP A 84 4.18 3.93 10.62
N THR A 85 3.49 3.76 11.75
CA THR A 85 2.95 2.47 12.18
C THR A 85 1.52 2.69 12.65
N HIS A 86 0.62 1.82 12.21
CA HIS A 86 -0.78 1.86 12.60
C HIS A 86 -1.32 0.46 12.81
N THR A 87 -2.08 0.27 13.88
CA THR A 87 -2.67 -1.03 14.23
C THR A 87 -4.17 -0.90 14.42
N ILE A 88 -4.89 -1.83 13.81
CA ILE A 88 -6.34 -1.98 13.97
C ILE A 88 -6.66 -3.43 14.33
N ARG A 89 -7.87 -3.64 14.87
CA ARG A 89 -8.39 -4.97 15.21
C ARG A 89 -9.68 -5.22 14.48
N THR A 90 -9.90 -6.48 14.13
CA THR A 90 -11.17 -6.89 13.51
C THR A 90 -12.32 -6.70 14.48
N GLU A 91 -13.43 -6.18 13.94
CA GLU A 91 -14.70 -6.04 14.64
C GLU A 91 -15.75 -6.85 13.89
N GLN A 92 -16.61 -7.53 14.64
CA GLN A 92 -17.68 -8.31 14.04
C GLN A 92 -18.79 -7.40 13.56
N ASP A 93 -19.17 -7.59 12.30
CA ASP A 93 -20.38 -7.00 11.74
C ASP A 93 -21.61 -7.84 12.15
N ASN A 94 -22.59 -7.18 12.78
CA ASN A 94 -23.83 -7.82 13.20
C ASN A 94 -24.73 -8.28 12.04
N ILE A 95 -24.52 -7.75 10.84
CA ILE A 95 -25.35 -8.04 9.66
C ILE A 95 -24.82 -9.25 8.90
N THR A 96 -23.53 -9.26 8.59
CA THR A 96 -22.90 -10.31 7.78
C THR A 96 -22.26 -11.41 8.61
N ARG A 97 -22.07 -11.17 9.91
CA ARG A 97 -21.32 -12.02 10.85
C ARG A 97 -19.84 -12.20 10.50
N ASN A 98 -19.33 -11.44 9.55
CA ASN A 98 -17.91 -11.40 9.25
C ASN A 98 -17.23 -10.46 10.22
N ALA A 99 -16.01 -10.79 10.65
CA ALA A 99 -15.16 -9.87 11.36
C ALA A 99 -14.24 -9.18 10.36
N SER A 100 -14.16 -7.87 10.42
CA SER A 100 -13.31 -7.10 9.54
C SER A 100 -12.64 -5.93 10.25
N ALA A 101 -11.53 -5.49 9.69
CA ALA A 101 -10.83 -4.28 10.09
C ALA A 101 -10.39 -3.53 8.85
N SER A 102 -10.58 -2.22 8.82
CA SER A 102 -10.18 -1.38 7.70
C SER A 102 -9.36 -0.19 8.18
N MET A 103 -8.34 0.14 7.40
CA MET A 103 -7.56 1.35 7.62
C MET A 103 -7.38 2.11 6.32
N GLU A 104 -7.32 3.42 6.43
CA GLU A 104 -7.08 4.31 5.31
C GLU A 104 -5.96 5.30 5.66
N HIS A 105 -5.11 5.56 4.68
CA HIS A 105 -4.10 6.60 4.77
C HIS A 105 -4.12 7.43 3.49
N GLN A 106 -4.03 8.76 3.65
CA GLN A 106 -3.95 9.70 2.55
C GLN A 106 -2.67 10.52 2.65
N ASN A 107 -1.96 10.59 1.53
CA ASN A 107 -0.81 11.47 1.39
C ASN A 107 -1.21 12.66 0.51
N LEU A 108 -1.33 13.83 1.11
CA LEU A 108 -1.79 15.04 0.44
C LEU A 108 -0.68 15.80 -0.30
N ASN A 109 0.57 15.39 -0.14
CA ASN A 109 1.71 16.09 -0.72
C ASN A 109 1.84 15.95 -2.23
N PRO A 110 1.70 14.76 -2.82
CA PRO A 110 1.65 14.70 -4.28
C PRO A 110 0.33 15.28 -4.78
N SER A 111 0.42 16.23 -5.69
CA SER A 111 -0.75 16.84 -6.31
C SER A 111 -0.84 16.43 -7.77
N SER A 112 -2.02 16.00 -8.19
CA SER A 112 -2.34 15.74 -9.59
C SER A 112 -2.74 17.01 -10.35
N ASP A 113 -2.82 18.13 -9.66
CA ASP A 113 -3.32 19.38 -10.22
C ASP A 113 -2.32 20.00 -11.20
N ASN A 114 -2.78 20.18 -12.41
CA ASN A 114 -2.16 20.93 -13.51
C ASN A 114 -0.96 20.28 -14.20
N ALA A 115 -1.08 20.23 -15.51
CA ALA A 115 0.05 20.02 -16.41
C ALA A 115 1.05 21.19 -16.29
N TYR A 116 2.33 20.89 -16.31
CA TYR A 116 3.37 21.89 -16.30
C TYR A 116 4.55 21.48 -17.19
N ASN A 117 5.37 22.46 -17.57
CA ASN A 117 6.52 22.22 -18.41
C ASN A 117 7.81 22.27 -17.57
N LEU A 118 8.73 21.37 -17.86
CA LEU A 118 10.08 21.35 -17.33
C LEU A 118 11.08 21.30 -18.48
N THR A 119 12.20 21.98 -18.29
CA THR A 119 13.32 21.93 -19.22
C THR A 119 14.44 21.10 -18.62
N ALA A 120 14.91 20.11 -19.36
CA ALA A 120 16.00 19.23 -18.96
C ALA A 120 16.86 18.88 -20.18
N ASP A 121 18.12 18.54 -19.93
CA ASP A 121 19.06 18.14 -20.99
C ASP A 121 18.80 16.71 -21.49
N SER A 122 18.17 15.90 -20.65
CA SER A 122 17.84 14.51 -20.96
C SER A 122 16.59 14.04 -20.20
N MET A 123 16.03 12.91 -20.62
CA MET A 123 14.95 12.25 -19.90
C MET A 123 15.39 11.80 -18.50
N GLU A 124 16.64 11.36 -18.36
CA GLU A 124 17.21 10.96 -17.08
C GLU A 124 17.27 12.12 -16.10
N GLU A 125 17.74 13.28 -16.54
CA GLU A 125 17.74 14.50 -15.75
C GLU A 125 16.33 14.93 -15.35
N LEU A 126 15.37 14.84 -16.29
CA LEU A 126 13.98 15.15 -16.01
C LEU A 126 13.39 14.27 -14.91
N LEU A 127 13.64 12.97 -14.96
CA LEU A 127 13.18 12.03 -13.92
C LEU A 127 13.79 12.34 -12.56
N MET A 128 15.07 12.72 -12.52
CA MET A 128 15.72 13.17 -11.29
C MET A 128 15.08 14.44 -10.74
N MET A 129 14.74 15.40 -11.61
CA MET A 129 14.05 16.63 -11.21
C MET A 129 12.67 16.34 -10.63
N LEU A 130 11.93 15.39 -11.22
CA LEU A 130 10.61 14.99 -10.74
C LEU A 130 10.70 14.33 -9.36
N ASP A 131 11.70 13.53 -9.12
CA ASP A 131 11.92 12.90 -7.81
C ASP A 131 12.24 13.95 -6.72
N GLN A 132 12.98 14.99 -7.05
CA GLN A 132 13.33 16.07 -6.12
C GLN A 132 12.18 17.02 -5.82
N GLN A 133 11.33 17.31 -6.80
CA GLN A 133 10.27 18.32 -6.68
C GLN A 133 9.06 17.88 -5.87
N SER A 134 8.86 16.61 -5.69
CA SER A 134 7.55 16.13 -5.29
C SER A 134 7.35 15.97 -3.80
N GLY A 135 8.35 16.18 -2.98
CA GLY A 135 8.26 15.88 -1.55
C GLY A 135 7.79 14.44 -1.28
N ALA A 136 8.03 13.57 -2.22
CA ALA A 136 7.39 12.28 -2.38
C ALA A 136 8.20 11.19 -1.73
N GLY A 137 8.67 11.36 -0.53
CA GLY A 137 9.32 10.27 0.17
C GLY A 137 8.38 9.28 0.83
N PHE A 138 7.07 9.57 0.91
CA PHE A 138 6.16 8.72 1.65
C PHE A 138 5.87 7.40 0.92
N GLY A 139 6.14 6.30 1.61
CA GLY A 139 5.77 4.97 1.15
C GLY A 139 6.62 4.39 0.03
N GLU A 140 7.79 4.98 -0.27
CA GLU A 140 8.70 4.48 -1.31
C GLU A 140 9.35 3.15 -0.94
N GLY A 141 9.52 2.88 0.36
CA GLY A 141 10.13 1.66 0.86
C GLY A 141 9.14 0.51 1.05
N ASP A 142 9.60 -0.45 1.83
CA ASP A 142 8.81 -1.62 2.17
C ASP A 142 7.67 -1.27 3.11
N TRP A 143 6.48 -1.75 2.75
CA TRP A 143 5.33 -1.79 3.64
C TRP A 143 5.22 -3.19 4.23
N GLN A 144 5.25 -3.29 5.54
CA GLN A 144 5.03 -4.55 6.24
C GLN A 144 3.59 -4.60 6.76
N TRP A 145 2.83 -5.56 6.25
CA TRP A 145 1.49 -5.87 6.78
C TRP A 145 1.63 -7.06 7.72
N ILE A 146 1.33 -6.85 8.99
CA ILE A 146 1.52 -7.84 10.05
C ILE A 146 0.15 -8.22 10.57
N ILE A 147 -0.22 -9.47 10.37
CA ILE A 147 -1.50 -10.04 10.81
C ILE A 147 -1.21 -10.96 12.00
N VAL A 148 -1.89 -10.71 13.11
CA VAL A 148 -1.76 -11.52 14.33
C VAL A 148 -3.12 -12.07 14.71
N ALA A 149 -3.21 -13.38 14.86
CA ALA A 149 -4.36 -14.05 15.43
C ALA A 149 -4.31 -13.92 16.96
N GLU A 150 -4.86 -12.83 17.50
CA GLU A 150 -4.80 -12.55 18.94
C GLU A 150 -5.73 -13.44 19.76
N ASP A 151 -6.92 -13.69 19.25
CA ASP A 151 -7.90 -14.57 19.83
C ASP A 151 -8.64 -15.32 18.71
N ALA A 152 -8.42 -16.61 18.65
CA ALA A 152 -9.05 -17.51 17.69
C ALA A 152 -9.55 -18.78 18.39
N ASP A 153 -9.55 -18.82 19.72
CA ASP A 153 -9.92 -19.97 20.53
C ASP A 153 -11.31 -19.75 21.14
N PRO A 154 -12.23 -20.68 20.97
CA PRO A 154 -13.51 -20.59 21.69
C PRO A 154 -13.27 -20.68 23.21
N ASP A 155 -13.64 -19.66 23.94
CA ASP A 155 -13.55 -19.59 25.42
C ASP A 155 -14.43 -20.66 26.12
N ILE A 156 -15.14 -21.45 25.38
CA ILE A 156 -15.94 -22.55 25.90
C ILE A 156 -15.17 -23.83 25.63
N PRO A 157 -14.90 -24.66 26.66
CA PRO A 157 -14.21 -25.93 26.51
C PRO A 157 -15.15 -26.96 25.83
N ILE A 158 -15.45 -26.74 24.57
CA ILE A 158 -16.15 -27.69 23.72
C ILE A 158 -15.11 -28.33 22.80
N ASP A 159 -14.18 -29.04 23.41
CA ASP A 159 -13.06 -29.69 22.72
C ASP A 159 -13.50 -30.70 21.65
N ASP A 160 -14.78 -31.08 21.65
CA ASP A 160 -15.33 -32.08 20.74
C ASP A 160 -16.02 -31.51 19.48
N ILE A 161 -16.23 -30.18 19.39
CA ILE A 161 -17.07 -29.58 18.32
C ILE A 161 -16.27 -28.81 17.29
N ASP A 162 -15.20 -28.15 17.69
CA ASP A 162 -14.29 -27.46 16.74
C ASP A 162 -12.83 -27.64 17.19
N PRO A 163 -12.09 -28.58 16.58
CA PRO A 163 -10.67 -28.74 16.85
C PRO A 163 -9.83 -27.62 16.24
N ASP A 164 -10.39 -26.78 15.35
CA ASP A 164 -9.67 -25.72 14.69
C ASP A 164 -9.65 -24.46 15.55
N GLN A 165 -8.45 -24.14 16.05
CA GLN A 165 -8.13 -22.94 16.84
C GLN A 165 -7.64 -21.80 15.95
N GLY A 166 -8.20 -21.66 14.76
CA GLY A 166 -7.75 -20.67 13.80
C GLY A 166 -8.82 -20.24 12.84
N ASN A 167 -8.48 -19.24 12.02
CA ASN A 167 -9.37 -18.69 11.00
C ASN A 167 -8.67 -18.45 9.68
N ASP A 168 -9.44 -18.59 8.61
CA ASP A 168 -9.07 -18.05 7.31
C ASP A 168 -9.18 -16.54 7.34
N TRP A 169 -8.21 -15.88 6.71
CA TRP A 169 -8.19 -14.43 6.57
C TRP A 169 -7.92 -14.04 5.11
N GLU A 170 -8.40 -12.87 4.75
CA GLU A 170 -8.10 -12.21 3.49
C GLU A 170 -7.71 -10.76 3.77
N LEU A 171 -6.61 -10.31 3.19
CA LEU A 171 -6.20 -8.91 3.19
C LEU A 171 -6.28 -8.36 1.77
N ILE A 172 -7.07 -7.32 1.59
CA ILE A 172 -7.17 -6.57 0.34
C ILE A 172 -6.61 -5.18 0.57
N VAL A 173 -5.66 -4.78 -0.26
CA VAL A 173 -5.06 -3.44 -0.23
C VAL A 173 -5.31 -2.77 -1.56
N GLU A 174 -6.16 -1.75 -1.54
CA GLU A 174 -6.38 -0.86 -2.67
C GLU A 174 -5.54 0.41 -2.46
N PHE A 175 -4.81 0.82 -3.48
CA PHE A 175 -3.99 2.01 -3.40
C PHE A 175 -4.00 2.79 -4.70
N THR A 176 -4.00 4.11 -4.56
CA THR A 176 -3.92 5.05 -5.67
C THR A 176 -2.55 5.71 -5.69
N VAL A 177 -1.95 5.73 -6.86
CA VAL A 177 -0.64 6.33 -7.08
C VAL A 177 -0.70 7.36 -8.19
N LEU A 178 0.24 8.31 -8.16
CA LEU A 178 0.50 9.23 -9.26
C LEU A 178 1.65 8.72 -10.10
N VAL A 179 1.42 8.67 -11.40
CA VAL A 179 2.42 8.30 -12.40
C VAL A 179 2.60 9.47 -13.37
N PRO A 180 3.83 9.91 -13.63
CA PRO A 180 4.04 11.00 -14.56
C PRO A 180 3.87 10.51 -16.01
N ARG A 181 3.03 11.21 -16.77
CA ARG A 181 3.01 11.12 -18.21
C ARG A 181 3.81 12.28 -18.78
N ILE A 182 4.85 11.95 -19.50
CA ILE A 182 5.82 12.90 -20.03
C ILE A 182 5.74 12.92 -21.55
N SER A 183 5.65 14.11 -22.12
CA SER A 183 5.73 14.32 -23.56
C SER A 183 6.68 15.46 -23.86
N GLU A 184 7.50 15.29 -24.90
CA GLU A 184 8.35 16.36 -25.38
C GLU A 184 7.49 17.41 -26.09
N VAL A 185 7.61 18.66 -25.65
CA VAL A 185 6.89 19.78 -26.28
C VAL A 185 7.70 20.27 -27.46
N GLY A 186 7.15 20.09 -28.61
CA GLY A 186 7.47 20.49 -29.94
C GLY A 186 8.82 21.08 -30.27
N VAL A 187 9.35 20.57 -31.30
CA VAL A 187 10.44 21.22 -32.06
C VAL A 187 9.83 22.21 -33.02
#